data_58f1715d2b871c9d647cba4c34e2e3f2
#
_entry.id   58f1715d2b871c9d647cba4c34e2e3f2
#
_cell.length_a   1.000
_cell.length_b   1.000
_cell.length_c   1.000
_cell.angle_alpha   90.00
_cell.angle_beta   90.00
_cell.angle_gamma   90.00
#
_symmetry.space_group_name_H-M   'P 1'
#
loop_
_entity.id
_entity.type
_entity.pdbx_description
1 polymer ?
#
loop_
_entity_poly.entity_id
_entity_poly.type
_entity_poly.pdbx_seq_one_letter_code
_entity_poly.pdbx_strand_id
1 'polypeptide(L)'
;MKNRFFHLLMIGTLACWSPQPIFAQTDVTETYLKNPSFENQFTDWENSGMQSQTNTSFQLKEGNTYVERWTGQGGQVADCHVSQTLTTLKNGVYKLTAAAQNIQQNSPATQSGAYVFAGNAQVAVGAANDYSLEFTVIEGQATIGFKTENATGNWVACDNFRLYALNNDLAEIQEELQRRIEKGQALVSEKMQKDVLKELNAALEAARQELNSTTDDNMAPVAIRLRQATEAAQTSIHAYQELQAAIDKSLEAYGDGTLNGAAEFHAVIQEAQALAENLDANAEDLATAVEKLGTALLAFRIANPTGDTPAVVTDTRYARGSTMAFGRSTITGVPETELVEHGFCWSTEPEPTILDNRTTEYIENNGHIYLSLIHI
;
A
#
# COMPACT_ATOMS: atom_id res chain seq x y z
N MET A 1 -31.92 31.68 -66.53
CA MET A 1 -31.69 31.50 -65.03
C MET A 1 -32.00 30.09 -64.71
N LYS A 2 -30.98 29.23 -64.47
CA LYS A 2 -31.12 27.78 -64.21
C LYS A 2 -30.99 27.56 -62.72
N ASN A 3 -32.09 27.13 -62.05
CA ASN A 3 -32.08 26.66 -60.68
C ASN A 3 -31.46 25.25 -60.64
N ARG A 4 -30.37 25.11 -59.86
CA ARG A 4 -29.80 23.79 -59.52
C ARG A 4 -30.29 23.42 -58.11
N PHE A 5 -31.14 22.40 -58.05
CA PHE A 5 -31.49 21.73 -56.79
C PHE A 5 -30.32 20.82 -56.37
N PHE A 6 -29.75 21.06 -55.19
CA PHE A 6 -28.83 20.14 -54.54
C PHE A 6 -29.66 19.14 -53.70
N HIS A 7 -29.62 17.88 -54.09
CA HIS A 7 -30.14 16.79 -53.25
C HIS A 7 -29.05 16.40 -52.23
N LEU A 8 -29.31 16.67 -50.97
CA LEU A 8 -28.49 16.18 -49.86
C LEU A 8 -28.88 14.75 -49.52
N LEU A 9 -28.02 13.79 -49.87
CA LEU A 9 -28.19 12.38 -49.55
C LEU A 9 -27.79 12.17 -48.09
N MET A 10 -28.76 12.03 -47.16
CA MET A 10 -28.52 11.60 -45.78
C MET A 10 -28.24 10.10 -45.77
N ILE A 11 -26.96 9.74 -45.62
CA ILE A 11 -26.58 8.34 -45.33
C ILE A 11 -26.78 8.15 -43.79
N GLY A 12 -27.92 7.54 -43.45
CA GLY A 12 -28.16 7.11 -42.09
C GLY A 12 -27.28 5.90 -41.79
N THR A 13 -26.28 6.05 -40.97
CA THR A 13 -25.57 4.91 -40.37
C THR A 13 -26.49 4.25 -39.35
N LEU A 14 -27.06 3.08 -39.77
CA LEU A 14 -27.66 2.16 -38.79
C LEU A 14 -26.51 1.65 -37.89
N ALA A 15 -26.44 2.17 -36.68
CA ALA A 15 -25.69 1.51 -35.64
C ALA A 15 -26.36 0.18 -35.34
N CYS A 16 -25.79 -0.92 -35.82
CA CYS A 16 -26.12 -2.26 -35.36
C CYS A 16 -25.79 -2.32 -33.86
N TRP A 17 -26.78 -2.13 -33.03
CA TRP A 17 -26.71 -2.56 -31.64
C TRP A 17 -26.75 -4.09 -31.65
N SER A 18 -25.57 -4.70 -31.56
CA SER A 18 -25.48 -6.12 -31.20
C SER A 18 -25.97 -6.22 -29.75
N PRO A 19 -27.00 -7.02 -29.44
CA PRO A 19 -27.34 -7.27 -28.05
C PRO A 19 -26.13 -7.91 -27.38
N GLN A 20 -25.58 -7.23 -26.39
CA GLN A 20 -24.56 -7.83 -25.52
C GLN A 20 -25.22 -9.08 -24.89
N PRO A 21 -24.58 -10.24 -24.90
CA PRO A 21 -25.12 -11.41 -24.23
C PRO A 21 -25.27 -11.03 -22.73
N ILE A 22 -26.53 -11.08 -22.27
CA ILE A 22 -26.82 -10.98 -20.83
C ILE A 22 -26.41 -12.33 -20.27
N PHE A 23 -25.16 -12.46 -19.81
CA PHE A 23 -24.75 -13.62 -19.04
C PHE A 23 -25.60 -13.68 -17.78
N ALA A 24 -26.20 -14.83 -17.51
CA ALA A 24 -26.99 -15.05 -16.31
C ALA A 24 -26.05 -14.98 -15.08
N GLN A 25 -26.09 -13.86 -14.38
CA GLN A 25 -25.37 -13.66 -13.13
C GLN A 25 -25.85 -14.68 -12.10
N THR A 26 -24.96 -15.50 -11.56
CA THR A 26 -25.28 -16.48 -10.52
C THR A 26 -24.78 -15.98 -9.18
N ASP A 27 -25.70 -15.83 -8.19
CA ASP A 27 -25.31 -15.51 -6.83
C ASP A 27 -24.58 -16.72 -6.21
N VAL A 28 -23.34 -16.50 -5.82
CA VAL A 28 -22.46 -17.51 -5.19
C VAL A 28 -21.99 -17.07 -3.81
N THR A 29 -22.64 -16.04 -3.25
CA THR A 29 -22.29 -15.44 -1.95
C THR A 29 -22.17 -16.51 -0.88
N GLU A 30 -23.23 -17.25 -0.60
CA GLU A 30 -23.26 -18.27 0.45
C GLU A 30 -22.30 -19.45 0.21
N THR A 31 -21.83 -19.64 -1.04
CA THR A 31 -20.88 -20.70 -1.38
C THR A 31 -19.47 -20.36 -0.94
N TYR A 32 -19.06 -19.11 -1.13
CA TYR A 32 -17.67 -18.70 -0.97
C TYR A 32 -17.44 -17.66 0.14
N LEU A 33 -18.42 -16.80 0.40
CA LEU A 33 -18.28 -15.69 1.34
C LEU A 33 -18.87 -16.08 2.69
N LYS A 34 -18.14 -15.81 3.76
CA LYS A 34 -18.58 -16.04 5.13
C LYS A 34 -18.95 -14.72 5.78
N ASN A 35 -20.05 -14.73 6.57
CA ASN A 35 -20.49 -13.56 7.34
C ASN A 35 -20.53 -12.26 6.52
N PRO A 36 -21.22 -12.24 5.35
CA PRO A 36 -21.15 -11.15 4.36
C PRO A 36 -21.75 -9.82 4.81
N SER A 37 -22.60 -9.85 5.84
CA SER A 37 -23.24 -8.67 6.46
C SER A 37 -22.81 -8.47 7.91
N PHE A 38 -21.66 -8.97 8.32
CA PHE A 38 -21.05 -8.76 9.64
C PHE A 38 -21.95 -9.05 10.85
N GLU A 39 -23.01 -9.85 10.71
CA GLU A 39 -23.90 -10.19 11.82
C GLU A 39 -23.18 -10.91 12.97
N ASN A 40 -22.09 -11.58 12.68
CA ASN A 40 -21.15 -12.14 13.67
C ASN A 40 -19.87 -11.28 13.81
N GLN A 41 -20.00 -9.94 13.69
CA GLN A 41 -18.90 -8.99 13.75
C GLN A 41 -17.78 -9.34 12.72
N PHE A 42 -16.53 -9.45 13.16
CA PHE A 42 -15.40 -9.74 12.28
C PHE A 42 -15.10 -11.24 12.12
N THR A 43 -16.00 -12.13 12.53
CA THR A 43 -15.79 -13.58 12.34
C THR A 43 -15.59 -13.87 10.84
N ASP A 44 -14.52 -14.60 10.51
CA ASP A 44 -14.06 -14.92 9.15
C ASP A 44 -13.53 -13.73 8.32
N TRP A 45 -13.43 -12.54 8.91
CA TRP A 45 -12.85 -11.35 8.28
C TRP A 45 -11.56 -10.93 9.00
N GLU A 46 -10.54 -10.62 8.25
CA GLU A 46 -9.37 -9.88 8.73
C GLU A 46 -9.77 -8.41 8.93
N ASN A 47 -9.39 -7.82 10.06
CA ASN A 47 -9.74 -6.46 10.41
C ASN A 47 -8.52 -5.68 10.90
N SER A 48 -8.32 -4.51 10.36
CA SER A 48 -7.39 -3.51 10.86
C SER A 48 -8.09 -2.16 11.01
N GLY A 49 -8.34 -1.77 12.25
CA GLY A 49 -8.83 -0.43 12.58
C GLY A 49 -10.31 -0.16 12.37
N MET A 50 -11.12 -1.10 11.87
CA MET A 50 -12.58 -0.96 11.80
C MET A 50 -13.25 -1.39 13.11
N GLN A 51 -14.44 -0.88 13.36
CA GLN A 51 -15.28 -1.17 14.53
C GLN A 51 -16.62 -1.73 14.08
N SER A 52 -17.17 -2.68 14.84
CA SER A 52 -18.51 -3.20 14.65
C SER A 52 -19.54 -2.30 15.33
N GLN A 53 -20.65 -2.02 14.64
CA GLN A 53 -21.74 -1.17 15.11
C GLN A 53 -23.11 -1.80 14.89
N THR A 54 -24.03 -1.49 15.80
CA THR A 54 -25.45 -1.95 15.72
C THR A 54 -26.46 -0.80 15.60
N ASN A 55 -25.98 0.44 15.65
CA ASN A 55 -26.86 1.60 15.52
C ASN A 55 -27.47 1.70 14.10
N THR A 56 -28.36 2.67 13.88
CA THR A 56 -29.07 2.87 12.61
C THR A 56 -28.48 4.01 11.77
N SER A 57 -27.26 4.45 12.05
CA SER A 57 -26.66 5.60 11.37
C SER A 57 -26.29 5.28 9.94
N PHE A 58 -25.76 4.08 9.65
CA PHE A 58 -25.53 3.61 8.30
C PHE A 58 -26.80 3.00 7.73
N GLN A 59 -27.46 3.73 6.82
CA GLN A 59 -28.81 3.39 6.32
C GLN A 59 -28.83 2.19 5.37
N LEU A 60 -27.69 1.80 4.80
CA LEU A 60 -27.57 0.70 3.84
C LEU A 60 -27.16 -0.63 4.50
N LYS A 61 -27.11 -0.67 5.83
CA LYS A 61 -26.79 -1.91 6.53
C LYS A 61 -27.87 -2.98 6.31
N GLU A 62 -27.43 -4.21 6.20
CA GLU A 62 -28.29 -5.39 6.21
C GLU A 62 -28.30 -6.00 7.62
N GLY A 63 -29.48 -6.39 8.11
CA GLY A 63 -29.60 -6.96 9.46
C GLY A 63 -29.34 -5.93 10.58
N ASN A 64 -28.58 -6.36 11.61
CA ASN A 64 -28.37 -5.56 12.81
C ASN A 64 -27.00 -4.91 12.87
N THR A 65 -25.99 -5.50 12.25
CA THR A 65 -24.59 -5.12 12.41
C THR A 65 -24.01 -4.59 11.10
N TYR A 66 -23.12 -3.63 11.19
CA TYR A 66 -22.26 -3.18 10.10
C TYR A 66 -20.87 -2.82 10.66
N VAL A 67 -19.91 -2.52 9.82
CA VAL A 67 -18.58 -2.10 10.26
C VAL A 67 -18.24 -0.69 9.78
N GLU A 68 -17.56 0.05 10.65
CA GLU A 68 -17.23 1.44 10.40
C GLU A 68 -15.87 1.83 10.99
N ARG A 69 -15.35 2.95 10.51
CA ARG A 69 -14.37 3.78 11.23
C ARG A 69 -14.87 5.21 11.24
N TRP A 70 -14.85 5.80 12.42
CA TRP A 70 -15.31 7.16 12.64
C TRP A 70 -14.29 7.97 13.45
N THR A 71 -14.19 9.26 13.15
CA THR A 71 -13.46 10.25 13.95
C THR A 71 -14.28 11.52 14.08
N GLY A 72 -13.84 12.46 14.92
CA GLY A 72 -14.56 13.72 15.14
C GLY A 72 -14.80 14.49 13.84
N GLN A 73 -15.87 15.28 13.82
CA GLN A 73 -16.24 16.11 12.68
C GLN A 73 -15.10 17.01 12.23
N GLY A 74 -14.82 17.05 10.93
CA GLY A 74 -13.68 17.77 10.35
C GLY A 74 -12.34 17.02 10.40
N GLY A 75 -12.28 15.88 11.10
CA GLY A 75 -11.14 14.98 11.07
C GLY A 75 -11.10 14.10 9.83
N GLN A 76 -10.08 13.30 9.70
CA GLN A 76 -9.92 12.25 8.68
C GLN A 76 -9.70 10.92 9.38
N VAL A 77 -10.35 9.86 8.89
CA VAL A 77 -10.12 8.52 9.45
C VAL A 77 -8.71 8.06 9.11
N ALA A 78 -8.06 7.41 10.06
CA ALA A 78 -6.81 6.72 9.79
C ALA A 78 -7.05 5.52 8.87
N ASP A 79 -6.03 5.08 8.16
CA ASP A 79 -6.12 3.92 7.29
C ASP A 79 -6.61 2.69 8.04
N CYS A 80 -7.53 1.99 7.42
CA CYS A 80 -8.19 0.82 7.98
C CYS A 80 -8.67 -0.11 6.86
N HIS A 81 -8.91 -1.37 7.19
CA HIS A 81 -9.51 -2.30 6.24
C HIS A 81 -10.26 -3.44 6.93
N VAL A 82 -11.17 -4.04 6.18
CA VAL A 82 -11.69 -5.39 6.42
C VAL A 82 -11.53 -6.19 5.14
N SER A 83 -11.09 -7.45 5.26
CA SER A 83 -10.88 -8.31 4.09
C SER A 83 -11.18 -9.77 4.40
N GLN A 84 -11.54 -10.51 3.35
CA GLN A 84 -11.67 -11.94 3.40
C GLN A 84 -11.01 -12.55 2.17
N THR A 85 -10.14 -13.55 2.36
CA THR A 85 -9.56 -14.31 1.25
C THR A 85 -10.46 -15.51 0.95
N LEU A 86 -11.08 -15.47 -0.22
CA LEU A 86 -11.91 -16.53 -0.75
C LEU A 86 -10.99 -17.55 -1.43
N THR A 87 -10.95 -18.75 -0.89
CA THR A 87 -10.20 -19.88 -1.46
C THR A 87 -11.14 -20.78 -2.26
N THR A 88 -10.59 -21.61 -3.15
CA THR A 88 -11.36 -22.58 -3.95
C THR A 88 -12.37 -21.95 -4.94
N LEU A 89 -12.19 -20.68 -5.30
CA LEU A 89 -12.92 -20.07 -6.40
C LEU A 89 -12.56 -20.78 -7.71
N LYS A 90 -13.54 -21.00 -8.58
CA LYS A 90 -13.24 -21.37 -9.95
C LYS A 90 -12.62 -20.20 -10.69
N ASN A 91 -11.75 -20.46 -11.66
CA ASN A 91 -11.29 -19.41 -12.55
C ASN A 91 -12.47 -18.86 -13.37
N GLY A 92 -12.47 -17.55 -13.58
CA GLY A 92 -13.57 -16.88 -14.28
C GLY A 92 -13.76 -15.45 -13.84
N VAL A 93 -14.79 -14.81 -14.36
CA VAL A 93 -15.16 -13.43 -14.07
C VAL A 93 -16.25 -13.39 -13.00
N TYR A 94 -16.02 -12.54 -12.01
CA TYR A 94 -16.91 -12.33 -10.89
C TYR A 94 -17.28 -10.85 -10.74
N LYS A 95 -18.41 -10.60 -10.12
CA LYS A 95 -18.83 -9.27 -9.66
C LYS A 95 -18.97 -9.28 -8.15
N LEU A 96 -18.31 -8.34 -7.50
CA LEU A 96 -18.49 -8.04 -6.08
C LEU A 96 -19.40 -6.82 -5.96
N THR A 97 -20.37 -6.88 -5.02
CA THR A 97 -21.10 -5.70 -4.57
C THR A 97 -20.96 -5.54 -3.07
N ALA A 98 -21.00 -4.30 -2.57
CA ALA A 98 -21.03 -3.99 -1.15
C ALA A 98 -21.71 -2.64 -0.94
N ALA A 99 -22.50 -2.53 0.10
CA ALA A 99 -22.96 -1.25 0.61
C ALA A 99 -21.79 -0.54 1.31
N ALA A 100 -21.49 0.69 0.95
CA ALA A 100 -20.37 1.42 1.55
C ALA A 100 -20.57 2.94 1.53
N GLN A 101 -19.81 3.63 2.36
CA GLN A 101 -19.70 5.09 2.34
C GLN A 101 -18.32 5.56 2.78
N ASN A 102 -17.96 6.75 2.31
CA ASN A 102 -16.86 7.57 2.78
C ASN A 102 -17.33 9.03 2.74
N ILE A 103 -17.70 9.57 3.87
CA ILE A 103 -18.32 10.89 3.96
C ILE A 103 -17.63 11.77 5.00
N GLN A 104 -17.77 13.07 4.81
CA GLN A 104 -17.54 14.05 5.86
C GLN A 104 -18.90 14.46 6.40
N GLN A 105 -19.22 14.12 7.66
CA GLN A 105 -20.50 14.44 8.27
C GLN A 105 -20.76 15.94 8.23
N ASN A 106 -21.99 16.30 7.86
CA ASN A 106 -22.45 17.68 7.67
C ASN A 106 -21.74 18.45 6.52
N SER A 107 -21.11 17.76 5.59
CA SER A 107 -20.56 18.35 4.37
C SER A 107 -21.06 17.59 3.14
N PRO A 108 -21.51 18.27 2.09
CA PRO A 108 -21.88 17.64 0.82
C PRO A 108 -20.68 17.31 -0.07
N ALA A 109 -19.45 17.64 0.36
CA ALA A 109 -18.26 17.44 -0.44
C ALA A 109 -17.96 15.95 -0.64
N THR A 110 -17.66 15.56 -1.88
CA THR A 110 -17.22 14.21 -2.20
C THR A 110 -15.88 13.93 -1.54
N GLN A 111 -15.78 12.77 -0.90
CA GLN A 111 -14.58 12.30 -0.24
C GLN A 111 -13.83 11.31 -1.13
N SER A 112 -12.54 11.12 -0.89
CA SER A 112 -11.63 10.22 -1.61
C SER A 112 -10.88 9.30 -0.66
N GLY A 113 -10.13 8.34 -1.19
CA GLY A 113 -9.24 7.48 -0.41
C GLY A 113 -9.93 6.30 0.28
N ALA A 114 -11.15 5.93 -0.10
CA ALA A 114 -11.79 4.69 0.34
C ALA A 114 -12.21 3.84 -0.86
N TYR A 115 -12.14 2.52 -0.73
CA TYR A 115 -12.35 1.59 -1.83
C TYR A 115 -13.03 0.30 -1.37
N VAL A 116 -13.99 -0.20 -2.17
CA VAL A 116 -14.33 -1.62 -2.20
C VAL A 116 -13.39 -2.27 -3.20
N PHE A 117 -12.80 -3.43 -2.87
CA PHE A 117 -11.80 -4.07 -3.70
C PHE A 117 -11.99 -5.58 -3.82
N ALA A 118 -11.48 -6.16 -4.90
CA ALA A 118 -11.40 -7.59 -5.14
C ALA A 118 -10.15 -7.91 -5.97
N GLY A 119 -9.19 -8.62 -5.40
CA GLY A 119 -7.89 -8.84 -6.03
C GLY A 119 -7.20 -7.52 -6.37
N ASN A 120 -6.93 -7.31 -7.66
CA ASN A 120 -6.30 -6.08 -8.17
C ASN A 120 -7.31 -5.00 -8.60
N ALA A 121 -8.61 -5.33 -8.63
CA ALA A 121 -9.66 -4.40 -8.99
C ALA A 121 -10.18 -3.64 -7.76
N GLN A 122 -10.53 -2.38 -7.94
CA GLN A 122 -11.15 -1.57 -6.88
C GLN A 122 -12.07 -0.51 -7.46
N VAL A 123 -13.08 -0.13 -6.69
CA VAL A 123 -13.99 0.99 -6.99
C VAL A 123 -13.93 2.00 -5.84
N ALA A 124 -13.80 3.28 -6.19
CA ALA A 124 -13.76 4.36 -5.20
C ALA A 124 -15.13 4.54 -4.53
N VAL A 125 -15.09 4.72 -3.21
CA VAL A 125 -16.26 4.91 -2.35
C VAL A 125 -16.36 6.37 -1.93
N GLY A 126 -17.52 6.96 -2.16
CA GLY A 126 -17.88 8.30 -1.73
C GLY A 126 -19.17 8.29 -0.89
N ALA A 127 -20.26 8.91 -1.36
CA ALA A 127 -21.56 8.92 -0.70
C ALA A 127 -22.06 7.50 -0.44
N ALA A 128 -22.95 7.34 0.56
CA ALA A 128 -23.57 6.06 0.87
C ALA A 128 -24.30 5.48 -0.37
N ASN A 129 -23.86 4.32 -0.84
CA ASN A 129 -24.41 3.65 -2.02
C ASN A 129 -24.01 2.16 -2.02
N ASP A 130 -24.67 1.39 -2.90
CA ASP A 130 -24.23 0.06 -3.28
C ASP A 130 -23.15 0.21 -4.38
N TYR A 131 -21.93 -0.20 -4.07
CA TYR A 131 -20.79 -0.19 -4.98
C TYR A 131 -20.61 -1.55 -5.61
N SER A 132 -20.17 -1.58 -6.86
CA SER A 132 -19.91 -2.83 -7.57
C SER A 132 -18.66 -2.74 -8.43
N LEU A 133 -17.95 -3.86 -8.54
CA LEU A 133 -16.80 -4.02 -9.44
C LEU A 133 -16.77 -5.44 -10.01
N GLU A 134 -16.19 -5.58 -11.19
CA GLU A 134 -15.90 -6.87 -11.80
C GLU A 134 -14.41 -7.18 -11.67
N PHE A 135 -14.08 -8.45 -11.52
CA PHE A 135 -12.70 -8.92 -11.41
C PHE A 135 -12.56 -10.34 -11.93
N THR A 136 -11.37 -10.68 -12.42
CA THR A 136 -11.09 -12.00 -12.97
C THR A 136 -10.23 -12.81 -12.00
N VAL A 137 -10.68 -14.03 -11.70
CA VAL A 137 -9.95 -15.00 -10.87
C VAL A 137 -9.21 -15.95 -11.81
N ILE A 138 -7.91 -16.10 -11.59
CA ILE A 138 -7.05 -17.05 -12.32
C ILE A 138 -6.14 -17.88 -11.40
N GLU A 139 -6.21 -17.65 -10.09
CA GLU A 139 -5.40 -18.38 -9.08
C GLU A 139 -6.24 -19.29 -8.18
N GLY A 140 -7.53 -19.49 -8.51
CA GLY A 140 -8.45 -20.23 -7.66
C GLY A 140 -8.78 -19.52 -6.34
N GLN A 141 -8.36 -18.27 -6.16
CA GLN A 141 -8.58 -17.46 -4.96
C GLN A 141 -8.62 -15.97 -5.27
N ALA A 142 -9.23 -15.19 -4.39
CA ALA A 142 -9.19 -13.74 -4.41
C ALA A 142 -9.39 -13.19 -2.99
N THR A 143 -8.71 -12.09 -2.65
CA THR A 143 -9.00 -11.32 -1.44
C THR A 143 -9.94 -10.19 -1.82
N ILE A 144 -11.06 -10.08 -1.10
CA ILE A 144 -12.07 -9.03 -1.27
C ILE A 144 -12.19 -8.20 0.00
N GLY A 145 -12.74 -7.00 -0.09
CA GLY A 145 -12.99 -6.21 1.12
C GLY A 145 -13.24 -4.73 0.88
N PHE A 146 -13.09 -4.00 1.98
CA PHE A 146 -13.10 -2.55 2.02
C PHE A 146 -11.82 -2.04 2.66
N LYS A 147 -11.24 -0.96 2.13
CA LYS A 147 -10.03 -0.33 2.66
C LYS A 147 -10.06 1.18 2.53
N THR A 148 -9.25 1.84 3.35
CA THR A 148 -8.92 3.27 3.19
C THR A 148 -7.43 3.45 2.96
N GLU A 149 -7.09 4.44 2.13
CA GLU A 149 -5.74 4.89 1.82
C GLU A 149 -5.75 6.42 1.79
N ASN A 150 -5.35 7.06 2.89
CA ASN A 150 -5.43 8.50 3.09
C ASN A 150 -6.86 9.05 2.85
N ALA A 151 -7.86 8.43 3.46
CA ALA A 151 -9.25 8.82 3.28
C ALA A 151 -9.51 10.23 3.81
N THR A 152 -10.22 11.05 3.01
CA THR A 152 -10.55 12.43 3.40
C THR A 152 -11.82 12.56 4.22
N GLY A 153 -12.61 11.48 4.32
CA GLY A 153 -13.82 11.43 5.16
C GLY A 153 -13.51 11.30 6.65
N ASN A 154 -14.46 11.72 7.48
CA ASN A 154 -14.41 11.48 8.92
C ASN A 154 -15.21 10.25 9.32
N TRP A 155 -15.96 9.65 8.39
CA TRP A 155 -16.75 8.46 8.64
C TRP A 155 -16.82 7.56 7.40
N VAL A 156 -16.25 6.38 7.53
CA VAL A 156 -16.36 5.31 6.54
C VAL A 156 -17.14 4.15 7.15
N ALA A 157 -17.96 3.48 6.34
CA ALA A 157 -18.70 2.29 6.73
C ALA A 157 -18.86 1.35 5.55
N CYS A 158 -18.99 0.05 5.83
CA CYS A 158 -19.36 -0.93 4.82
C CYS A 158 -20.17 -2.08 5.42
N ASP A 159 -20.93 -2.75 4.54
CA ASP A 159 -21.77 -3.90 4.86
C ASP A 159 -22.25 -4.62 3.60
N ASN A 160 -23.01 -5.69 3.74
CA ASN A 160 -23.78 -6.35 2.70
C ASN A 160 -22.95 -6.70 1.46
N PHE A 161 -21.86 -7.44 1.66
CA PHE A 161 -21.06 -7.96 0.56
C PHE A 161 -21.80 -9.09 -0.16
N ARG A 162 -21.80 -9.06 -1.52
CA ARG A 162 -22.37 -10.11 -2.36
C ARG A 162 -21.43 -10.46 -3.49
N LEU A 163 -21.33 -11.74 -3.79
CA LEU A 163 -20.47 -12.26 -4.84
C LEU A 163 -21.31 -12.98 -5.91
N TYR A 164 -21.09 -12.59 -7.16
CA TYR A 164 -21.77 -13.17 -8.30
C TYR A 164 -20.76 -13.73 -9.29
N ALA A 165 -20.95 -14.97 -9.73
CA ALA A 165 -20.24 -15.52 -10.87
C ALA A 165 -20.92 -15.04 -12.16
N LEU A 166 -20.15 -14.49 -13.09
CA LEU A 166 -20.63 -13.97 -14.36
C LEU A 166 -20.39 -14.98 -15.47
N ASN A 167 -19.16 -15.41 -15.66
CA ASN A 167 -18.77 -16.41 -16.66
C ASN A 167 -17.43 -17.06 -16.27
N ASN A 168 -17.07 -18.10 -17.02
CA ASN A 168 -15.75 -18.75 -16.97
C ASN A 168 -15.12 -18.79 -18.37
N ASP A 169 -15.25 -17.71 -19.13
CA ASP A 169 -14.70 -17.63 -20.48
C ASP A 169 -13.16 -17.68 -20.42
N LEU A 170 -12.59 -18.66 -21.13
CA LEU A 170 -11.14 -18.87 -21.19
C LEU A 170 -10.42 -17.63 -21.76
N ALA A 171 -11.05 -16.89 -22.67
CA ALA A 171 -10.46 -15.68 -23.23
C ALA A 171 -10.26 -14.58 -22.18
N GLU A 172 -11.22 -14.37 -21.28
CA GLU A 172 -11.13 -13.41 -20.15
C GLU A 172 -10.05 -13.82 -19.14
N ILE A 173 -9.96 -15.12 -18.85
CA ILE A 173 -8.94 -15.70 -17.97
C ILE A 173 -7.53 -15.49 -18.58
N GLN A 174 -7.39 -15.75 -19.88
CA GLN A 174 -6.13 -15.56 -20.61
C GLN A 174 -5.74 -14.07 -20.71
N GLU A 175 -6.70 -13.17 -20.87
CA GLU A 175 -6.45 -11.73 -20.88
C GLU A 175 -5.89 -11.24 -19.54
N GLU A 176 -6.42 -11.73 -18.42
CA GLU A 176 -5.84 -11.42 -17.09
C GLU A 176 -4.42 -11.97 -16.95
N LEU A 177 -4.14 -13.20 -17.41
CA LEU A 177 -2.79 -13.74 -17.42
C LEU A 177 -1.85 -12.89 -18.28
N GLN A 178 -2.31 -12.44 -19.45
CA GLN A 178 -1.54 -11.55 -20.33
C GLN A 178 -1.18 -10.24 -19.62
N ARG A 179 -2.11 -9.61 -18.91
CA ARG A 179 -1.85 -8.39 -18.10
C ARG A 179 -0.77 -8.63 -17.04
N ARG A 180 -0.77 -9.79 -16.38
CA ARG A 180 0.25 -10.16 -15.41
C ARG A 180 1.63 -10.41 -16.04
N ILE A 181 1.66 -11.01 -17.22
CA ILE A 181 2.89 -11.17 -18.01
C ILE A 181 3.48 -9.82 -18.35
N GLU A 182 2.70 -8.85 -18.81
CA GLU A 182 3.16 -7.51 -19.15
C GLU A 182 3.73 -6.78 -17.92
N LYS A 183 3.07 -6.90 -16.76
CA LYS A 183 3.56 -6.35 -15.49
C LYS A 183 4.90 -6.97 -15.08
N GLY A 184 5.04 -8.29 -15.15
CA GLY A 184 6.30 -8.97 -14.83
C GLY A 184 7.40 -8.66 -15.85
N GLN A 185 7.07 -8.59 -17.15
CA GLN A 185 7.99 -8.28 -18.22
C GLN A 185 8.62 -6.88 -18.08
N ALA A 186 7.87 -5.90 -17.58
CA ALA A 186 8.35 -4.55 -17.34
C ALA A 186 9.50 -4.50 -16.32
N LEU A 187 9.60 -5.49 -15.42
CA LEU A 187 10.64 -5.55 -14.39
C LEU A 187 11.95 -6.17 -14.88
N VAL A 188 11.96 -6.90 -16.00
CA VAL A 188 13.13 -7.68 -16.48
C VAL A 188 14.35 -6.81 -16.76
N SER A 189 14.14 -5.53 -17.13
CA SER A 189 15.24 -4.57 -17.38
C SER A 189 15.75 -3.87 -16.13
N GLU A 190 15.08 -4.03 -14.98
CA GLU A 190 15.47 -3.40 -13.73
C GLU A 190 16.60 -4.18 -13.04
N LYS A 191 17.37 -3.49 -12.19
CA LYS A 191 18.45 -4.09 -11.41
C LYS A 191 17.89 -4.93 -10.28
N MET A 192 18.16 -6.22 -10.28
CA MET A 192 17.74 -7.17 -9.25
C MET A 192 18.75 -8.31 -9.11
N GLN A 193 18.58 -9.12 -8.09
CA GLN A 193 19.38 -10.32 -7.89
C GLN A 193 19.26 -11.27 -9.09
N LYS A 194 20.39 -11.87 -9.46
CA LYS A 194 20.48 -12.75 -10.64
C LYS A 194 19.55 -13.97 -10.59
N ASP A 195 19.43 -14.60 -9.41
CA ASP A 195 18.54 -15.76 -9.26
C ASP A 195 17.06 -15.35 -9.29
N VAL A 196 16.72 -14.16 -8.79
CA VAL A 196 15.38 -13.58 -8.88
C VAL A 196 15.02 -13.30 -10.34
N LEU A 197 15.92 -12.68 -11.09
CA LEU A 197 15.73 -12.45 -12.53
C LEU A 197 15.54 -13.76 -13.31
N LYS A 198 16.32 -14.79 -12.98
CA LYS A 198 16.21 -16.10 -13.59
C LYS A 198 14.85 -16.74 -13.34
N GLU A 199 14.37 -16.69 -12.09
CA GLU A 199 13.03 -17.22 -11.75
C GLU A 199 11.91 -16.41 -12.39
N LEU A 200 12.00 -15.08 -12.43
CA LEU A 200 11.04 -14.22 -13.14
C LEU A 200 10.95 -14.60 -14.63
N ASN A 201 12.08 -14.78 -15.30
CA ASN A 201 12.10 -15.18 -16.71
C ASN A 201 11.49 -16.58 -16.91
N ALA A 202 11.77 -17.53 -16.02
CA ALA A 202 11.19 -18.87 -16.08
C ALA A 202 9.66 -18.85 -15.85
N ALA A 203 9.18 -18.03 -14.92
CA ALA A 203 7.76 -17.86 -14.65
C ALA A 203 7.03 -17.18 -15.82
N LEU A 204 7.64 -16.16 -16.43
CA LEU A 204 7.12 -15.49 -17.63
C LEU A 204 7.01 -16.43 -18.82
N GLU A 205 8.01 -17.30 -19.03
CA GLU A 205 8.00 -18.28 -20.11
C GLU A 205 6.87 -19.31 -19.91
N ALA A 206 6.72 -19.85 -18.69
CA ALA A 206 5.62 -20.76 -18.36
C ALA A 206 4.25 -20.11 -18.57
N ALA A 207 4.10 -18.83 -18.20
CA ALA A 207 2.85 -18.10 -18.39
C ALA A 207 2.54 -17.86 -19.87
N ARG A 208 3.52 -17.56 -20.71
CA ARG A 208 3.34 -17.45 -22.16
C ARG A 208 2.93 -18.77 -22.81
N GLN A 209 3.44 -19.90 -22.32
CA GLN A 209 3.02 -21.22 -22.79
C GLN A 209 1.56 -21.50 -22.44
N GLU A 210 1.13 -21.12 -21.21
CA GLU A 210 -0.25 -21.31 -20.76
C GLU A 210 -1.27 -20.45 -21.54
N LEU A 211 -0.88 -19.27 -22.06
CA LEU A 211 -1.73 -18.47 -22.95
C LEU A 211 -2.17 -19.21 -24.23
N ASN A 212 -1.45 -20.25 -24.65
CA ASN A 212 -1.80 -21.06 -25.81
C ASN A 212 -2.62 -22.32 -25.44
N SER A 213 -2.95 -22.50 -24.16
CA SER A 213 -3.77 -23.60 -23.67
C SER A 213 -5.21 -23.47 -24.16
N THR A 214 -5.88 -24.59 -24.38
CA THR A 214 -7.30 -24.64 -24.68
C THR A 214 -8.17 -24.89 -23.46
N THR A 215 -7.58 -25.04 -22.30
CA THR A 215 -8.23 -25.21 -21.00
C THR A 215 -7.52 -24.34 -19.95
N ASP A 216 -8.14 -24.16 -18.79
CA ASP A 216 -7.57 -23.44 -17.66
C ASP A 216 -7.02 -24.36 -16.53
N ASP A 217 -6.81 -25.65 -16.84
CA ASP A 217 -6.44 -26.66 -15.84
C ASP A 217 -5.11 -26.33 -15.12
N ASN A 218 -4.15 -25.72 -15.82
CA ASN A 218 -2.85 -25.32 -15.26
C ASN A 218 -2.76 -23.82 -14.95
N MET A 219 -3.82 -23.06 -15.17
CA MET A 219 -3.83 -21.61 -15.01
C MET A 219 -3.42 -21.17 -13.60
N ALA A 220 -4.03 -21.74 -12.57
CA ALA A 220 -3.79 -21.33 -11.20
C ALA A 220 -2.32 -21.51 -10.75
N PRO A 221 -1.68 -22.68 -10.89
CA PRO A 221 -0.27 -22.83 -10.50
C PRO A 221 0.68 -21.94 -11.30
N VAL A 222 0.41 -21.70 -12.57
CA VAL A 222 1.21 -20.81 -13.42
C VAL A 222 1.06 -19.35 -13.00
N ALA A 223 -0.17 -18.89 -12.76
CA ALA A 223 -0.45 -17.53 -12.31
C ALA A 223 0.14 -17.23 -10.91
N ILE A 224 0.03 -18.19 -9.98
CA ILE A 224 0.64 -18.09 -8.64
C ILE A 224 2.16 -17.95 -8.75
N ARG A 225 2.80 -18.82 -9.55
CA ARG A 225 4.25 -18.76 -9.75
C ARG A 225 4.69 -17.41 -10.34
N LEU A 226 3.96 -16.91 -11.35
CA LEU A 226 4.24 -15.60 -11.96
C LEU A 226 4.07 -14.46 -10.96
N ARG A 227 3.01 -14.49 -10.14
CA ARG A 227 2.81 -13.49 -9.07
C ARG A 227 3.97 -13.51 -8.08
N GLN A 228 4.33 -14.67 -7.54
CA GLN A 228 5.42 -14.82 -6.58
C GLN A 228 6.76 -14.34 -7.15
N ALA A 229 7.07 -14.69 -8.39
CA ALA A 229 8.29 -14.24 -9.06
C ALA A 229 8.29 -12.72 -9.29
N THR A 230 7.14 -12.13 -9.63
CA THR A 230 6.97 -10.68 -9.82
C THR A 230 7.14 -9.92 -8.49
N GLU A 231 6.56 -10.42 -7.41
CA GLU A 231 6.70 -9.86 -6.05
C GLU A 231 8.15 -9.94 -5.55
N ALA A 232 8.82 -11.07 -5.76
CA ALA A 232 10.23 -11.24 -5.43
C ALA A 232 11.12 -10.26 -6.23
N ALA A 233 10.82 -10.07 -7.52
CA ALA A 233 11.52 -9.09 -8.37
C ALA A 233 11.34 -7.67 -7.86
N GLN A 234 10.12 -7.25 -7.51
CA GLN A 234 9.84 -5.92 -6.95
C GLN A 234 10.61 -5.69 -5.63
N THR A 235 10.60 -6.68 -4.73
CA THR A 235 11.35 -6.62 -3.46
C THR A 235 12.85 -6.48 -3.72
N SER A 236 13.41 -7.27 -4.64
CA SER A 236 14.83 -7.22 -4.98
C SER A 236 15.21 -5.87 -5.61
N ILE A 237 14.43 -5.36 -6.56
CA ILE A 237 14.63 -4.05 -7.19
C ILE A 237 14.61 -2.95 -6.12
N HIS A 238 13.64 -2.97 -5.21
CA HIS A 238 13.55 -1.99 -4.13
C HIS A 238 14.79 -1.98 -3.25
N ALA A 239 15.31 -3.15 -2.85
CA ALA A 239 16.52 -3.24 -2.03
C ALA A 239 17.76 -2.62 -2.72
N TYR A 240 17.93 -2.82 -4.04
CA TYR A 240 19.00 -2.15 -4.79
C TYR A 240 18.77 -0.64 -4.92
N GLN A 241 17.53 -0.19 -5.08
CA GLN A 241 17.19 1.23 -5.14
C GLN A 241 17.44 1.93 -3.80
N GLU A 242 17.11 1.30 -2.67
CA GLU A 242 17.41 1.82 -1.34
C GLU A 242 18.91 1.95 -1.09
N LEU A 243 19.70 0.92 -1.48
CA LEU A 243 21.14 0.98 -1.36
C LEU A 243 21.72 2.09 -2.24
N GLN A 244 21.25 2.23 -3.48
CA GLN A 244 21.71 3.29 -4.38
C GLN A 244 21.38 4.68 -3.83
N ALA A 245 20.17 4.89 -3.30
CA ALA A 245 19.77 6.14 -2.67
C ALA A 245 20.63 6.48 -1.44
N ALA A 246 20.99 5.49 -0.63
CA ALA A 246 21.89 5.66 0.51
C ALA A 246 23.33 6.02 0.05
N ILE A 247 23.82 5.40 -1.02
CA ILE A 247 25.11 5.73 -1.65
C ILE A 247 25.10 7.18 -2.15
N ASP A 248 24.08 7.58 -2.91
CA ASP A 248 23.97 8.92 -3.49
C ASP A 248 23.96 10.00 -2.41
N LYS A 249 23.18 9.79 -1.35
CA LYS A 249 23.13 10.67 -0.18
C LYS A 249 24.46 10.76 0.55
N SER A 250 25.21 9.64 0.59
CA SER A 250 26.53 9.61 1.22
C SER A 250 27.59 10.30 0.37
N LEU A 251 27.55 10.15 -0.96
CA LEU A 251 28.42 10.86 -1.90
C LEU A 251 28.17 12.37 -1.89
N GLU A 252 26.91 12.81 -1.79
CA GLU A 252 26.58 14.22 -1.64
C GLU A 252 27.21 14.82 -0.38
N ALA A 253 27.11 14.12 0.76
CA ALA A 253 27.72 14.56 2.01
C ALA A 253 29.25 14.52 2.00
N TYR A 254 29.85 13.55 1.31
CA TYR A 254 31.29 13.41 1.13
C TYR A 254 31.90 14.61 0.38
N GLY A 255 31.19 15.12 -0.64
CA GLY A 255 31.59 16.30 -1.42
C GLY A 255 32.92 16.10 -2.14
N ASP A 256 33.87 17.02 -1.91
CA ASP A 256 35.22 17.01 -2.52
C ASP A 256 36.25 16.19 -1.71
N GLY A 257 35.84 15.56 -0.62
CA GLY A 257 36.69 14.70 0.20
C GLY A 257 37.69 15.43 1.11
N THR A 258 37.50 16.73 1.34
CA THR A 258 38.44 17.55 2.14
C THR A 258 38.06 17.61 3.64
N LEU A 259 36.89 17.08 4.00
CA LEU A 259 36.34 17.12 5.33
C LEU A 259 37.00 16.08 6.28
N ASN A 260 36.86 16.30 7.58
CA ASN A 260 37.38 15.39 8.60
C ASN A 260 36.77 13.98 8.49
N GLY A 261 37.61 12.94 8.51
CA GLY A 261 37.16 11.54 8.39
C GLY A 261 36.69 11.14 6.97
N ALA A 262 36.99 11.97 5.95
CA ALA A 262 36.60 11.72 4.58
C ALA A 262 37.13 10.38 4.04
N ALA A 263 38.37 9.99 4.39
CA ALA A 263 38.94 8.75 3.91
C ALA A 263 38.20 7.51 4.43
N GLU A 264 37.91 7.47 5.71
CA GLU A 264 37.17 6.39 6.37
C GLU A 264 35.72 6.32 5.86
N PHE A 265 35.07 7.47 5.70
CA PHE A 265 33.72 7.54 5.15
C PHE A 265 33.66 7.06 3.70
N HIS A 266 34.63 7.48 2.88
CA HIS A 266 34.73 7.04 1.49
C HIS A 266 34.94 5.53 1.36
N ALA A 267 35.71 4.91 2.27
CA ALA A 267 35.89 3.46 2.27
C ALA A 267 34.54 2.72 2.46
N VAL A 268 33.66 3.23 3.36
CA VAL A 268 32.33 2.65 3.54
C VAL A 268 31.45 2.83 2.30
N ILE A 269 31.53 3.99 1.64
CA ILE A 269 30.82 4.26 0.38
C ILE A 269 31.31 3.28 -0.72
N GLN A 270 32.61 3.07 -0.86
CA GLN A 270 33.17 2.14 -1.86
C GLN A 270 32.73 0.69 -1.62
N GLU A 271 32.68 0.24 -0.36
CA GLU A 271 32.16 -1.09 -0.03
C GLU A 271 30.70 -1.25 -0.46
N ALA A 272 29.86 -0.23 -0.18
CA ALA A 272 28.45 -0.21 -0.57
C ALA A 272 28.27 -0.17 -2.10
N GLN A 273 29.10 0.61 -2.82
CA GLN A 273 29.12 0.65 -4.29
C GLN A 273 29.49 -0.72 -4.89
N ALA A 274 30.51 -1.38 -4.34
CA ALA A 274 30.90 -2.71 -4.78
C ALA A 274 29.77 -3.74 -4.56
N LEU A 275 29.06 -3.64 -3.43
CA LEU A 275 27.90 -4.49 -3.15
C LEU A 275 26.72 -4.18 -4.09
N ALA A 276 26.48 -2.92 -4.39
CA ALA A 276 25.44 -2.51 -5.31
C ALA A 276 25.68 -3.05 -6.74
N GLU A 277 26.92 -3.30 -7.15
CA GLU A 277 27.24 -3.94 -8.43
C GLU A 277 27.21 -5.49 -8.38
N ASN A 278 27.11 -6.07 -7.20
CA ASN A 278 27.07 -7.52 -7.02
C ASN A 278 25.62 -8.03 -7.13
N LEU A 279 25.24 -8.59 -8.26
CA LEU A 279 23.90 -9.16 -8.47
C LEU A 279 23.68 -10.52 -7.77
N ASP A 280 24.70 -11.09 -7.14
CA ASP A 280 24.60 -12.30 -6.30
C ASP A 280 24.48 -11.94 -4.80
N ALA A 281 24.43 -10.64 -4.43
CA ALA A 281 24.22 -10.20 -3.05
C ALA A 281 22.82 -10.57 -2.57
N ASN A 282 22.71 -11.05 -1.33
CA ASN A 282 21.40 -11.32 -0.74
C ASN A 282 20.75 -10.05 -0.18
N ALA A 283 19.44 -10.10 0.12
CA ALA A 283 18.69 -8.94 0.60
C ALA A 283 19.17 -8.44 1.98
N GLU A 284 19.66 -9.33 2.85
CA GLU A 284 20.19 -8.98 4.17
C GLU A 284 21.51 -8.21 4.06
N ASP A 285 22.40 -8.60 3.14
CA ASP A 285 23.65 -7.88 2.86
C ASP A 285 23.36 -6.45 2.37
N LEU A 286 22.38 -6.29 1.45
CA LEU A 286 21.96 -4.98 0.94
C LEU A 286 21.41 -4.09 2.06
N ALA A 287 20.51 -4.61 2.90
CA ALA A 287 19.93 -3.88 4.03
C ALA A 287 21.04 -3.50 5.05
N THR A 288 21.94 -4.42 5.37
CA THR A 288 23.08 -4.15 6.27
C THR A 288 23.99 -3.04 5.73
N ALA A 289 24.20 -3.00 4.42
CA ALA A 289 24.98 -1.93 3.79
C ALA A 289 24.28 -0.56 3.89
N VAL A 290 22.96 -0.51 3.75
CA VAL A 290 22.17 0.72 3.97
C VAL A 290 22.32 1.22 5.40
N GLU A 291 22.19 0.34 6.40
CA GLU A 291 22.37 0.70 7.82
C GLU A 291 23.79 1.18 8.11
N LYS A 292 24.80 0.49 7.57
CA LYS A 292 26.23 0.84 7.72
C LYS A 292 26.51 2.23 7.13
N LEU A 293 25.98 2.51 5.93
CA LEU A 293 26.06 3.83 5.30
C LEU A 293 25.39 4.91 6.15
N GLY A 294 24.18 4.65 6.66
CA GLY A 294 23.45 5.57 7.51
C GLY A 294 24.23 5.93 8.76
N THR A 295 24.81 4.94 9.45
CA THR A 295 25.65 5.12 10.62
C THR A 295 26.92 5.93 10.32
N ALA A 296 27.61 5.58 9.22
CA ALA A 296 28.83 6.27 8.79
C ALA A 296 28.54 7.72 8.37
N LEU A 297 27.44 7.97 7.66
CA LEU A 297 26.99 9.30 7.28
C LEU A 297 26.69 10.17 8.50
N LEU A 298 26.01 9.62 9.50
CA LEU A 298 25.72 10.33 10.75
C LEU A 298 27.01 10.72 11.46
N ALA A 299 27.96 9.79 11.64
CA ALA A 299 29.26 10.04 12.26
C ALA A 299 30.03 11.11 11.49
N PHE A 300 30.04 11.05 10.16
CA PHE A 300 30.71 12.02 9.30
C PHE A 300 30.10 13.42 9.42
N ARG A 301 28.78 13.55 9.47
CA ARG A 301 28.09 14.84 9.67
C ARG A 301 28.36 15.43 11.06
N ILE A 302 28.40 14.61 12.11
CA ILE A 302 28.77 15.04 13.46
C ILE A 302 30.22 15.59 13.50
N ALA A 303 31.13 14.96 12.77
CA ALA A 303 32.54 15.41 12.69
C ALA A 303 32.72 16.69 11.84
N ASN A 304 31.74 17.00 10.98
CA ASN A 304 31.77 18.11 10.02
C ASN A 304 30.49 18.93 10.08
N PRO A 305 30.22 19.66 11.14
CA PRO A 305 29.00 20.47 11.27
C PRO A 305 28.98 21.59 10.24
N THR A 306 27.94 21.65 9.41
CA THR A 306 27.68 22.72 8.45
C THR A 306 26.88 23.82 9.12
N GLY A 307 27.56 24.88 9.59
CA GLY A 307 27.01 26.20 9.97
C GLY A 307 25.99 26.26 11.13
N ASP A 308 24.85 25.62 10.98
CA ASP A 308 23.85 25.49 12.05
C ASP A 308 23.95 24.10 12.65
N THR A 309 24.71 23.96 13.71
CA THR A 309 24.83 22.69 14.45
C THR A 309 23.44 22.27 14.93
N PRO A 310 22.93 21.07 14.53
CA PRO A 310 21.70 20.56 15.10
C PRO A 310 21.81 20.55 16.62
N ALA A 311 20.91 21.26 17.29
CA ALA A 311 20.87 21.27 18.74
C ALA A 311 19.50 20.79 19.21
N VAL A 312 19.51 19.88 20.17
CA VAL A 312 18.32 19.46 20.90
C VAL A 312 18.43 20.04 22.30
N VAL A 313 17.49 20.90 22.65
CA VAL A 313 17.40 21.47 24.01
C VAL A 313 16.21 20.84 24.71
N THR A 314 16.46 20.00 25.71
CA THR A 314 15.42 19.45 26.56
C THR A 314 15.06 20.49 27.62
N ASP A 315 13.77 20.85 27.74
CA ASP A 315 13.29 21.78 28.74
C ASP A 315 13.44 21.17 30.13
N THR A 316 14.06 21.90 31.02
CA THR A 316 14.22 21.48 32.42
C THR A 316 12.92 21.59 33.24
N ARG A 317 11.90 22.25 32.70
CA ARG A 317 10.57 22.33 33.30
C ARG A 317 9.73 21.14 32.87
N TYR A 318 9.90 20.02 33.52
CA TYR A 318 9.10 18.80 33.31
C TYR A 318 8.31 18.49 34.59
N ALA A 319 7.09 17.98 34.39
CA ALA A 319 6.33 17.43 35.49
C ALA A 319 6.68 15.93 35.61
N ARG A 320 7.00 15.51 36.81
CA ARG A 320 7.19 14.08 37.12
C ARG A 320 6.37 13.69 38.34
N GLY A 321 5.78 12.53 38.27
CA GLY A 321 5.09 11.86 39.37
C GLY A 321 5.74 10.51 39.64
N SER A 322 5.16 9.74 40.54
CA SER A 322 5.65 8.40 40.87
C SER A 322 5.43 7.39 39.69
N THR A 323 4.58 7.70 38.74
CA THR A 323 4.19 6.82 37.63
C THR A 323 4.06 7.54 36.30
N MET A 324 4.49 8.81 36.21
CA MET A 324 4.40 9.59 34.97
C MET A 324 5.55 10.58 34.86
N ALA A 325 5.97 10.85 33.63
CA ALA A 325 6.88 11.94 33.29
C ALA A 325 6.42 12.66 32.03
N PHE A 326 6.66 13.96 31.98
CA PHE A 326 6.48 14.78 30.79
C PHE A 326 7.85 15.34 30.38
N GLY A 327 8.21 15.17 29.13
CA GLY A 327 9.37 15.76 28.51
C GLY A 327 8.97 16.77 27.44
N ARG A 328 9.73 17.81 27.27
CA ARG A 328 9.65 18.75 26.16
C ARG A 328 11.03 19.00 25.63
N SER A 329 11.20 18.98 24.32
CA SER A 329 12.44 19.32 23.64
C SER A 329 12.19 20.27 22.48
N THR A 330 13.19 21.08 22.18
CA THR A 330 13.22 21.93 20.98
C THR A 330 14.39 21.49 20.12
N ILE A 331 14.14 21.24 18.84
CA ILE A 331 15.17 20.97 17.85
C ILE A 331 15.42 22.26 17.08
N THR A 332 16.68 22.64 16.94
CA THR A 332 17.11 23.81 16.17
C THR A 332 18.26 23.42 15.25
N GLY A 333 18.47 24.18 14.16
CA GLY A 333 19.58 23.96 13.22
C GLY A 333 19.36 22.81 12.22
N VAL A 334 18.14 22.24 12.15
CA VAL A 334 17.76 21.23 11.16
C VAL A 334 16.47 21.69 10.48
N PRO A 335 16.42 21.80 9.14
CA PRO A 335 15.16 21.96 8.43
C PRO A 335 14.23 20.76 8.68
N GLU A 336 12.93 21.00 8.84
CA GLU A 336 11.93 19.93 9.03
C GLU A 336 12.00 18.83 7.94
N THR A 337 12.35 19.21 6.71
CA THR A 337 12.50 18.30 5.56
C THR A 337 13.70 17.35 5.67
N GLU A 338 14.64 17.63 6.57
CA GLU A 338 15.82 16.79 6.81
C GLU A 338 15.72 15.97 8.09
N LEU A 339 14.65 16.14 8.86
CA LEU A 339 14.39 15.40 10.08
C LEU A 339 13.80 14.03 9.73
N VAL A 340 14.61 12.97 9.84
CA VAL A 340 14.20 11.61 9.47
C VAL A 340 13.43 10.93 10.61
N GLU A 341 13.93 11.09 11.84
CA GLU A 341 13.33 10.51 13.05
C GLU A 341 13.71 11.38 14.27
N HIS A 342 12.78 11.57 15.18
CA HIS A 342 13.03 12.24 16.44
C HIS A 342 12.12 11.69 17.56
N GLY A 343 12.55 11.79 18.81
CA GLY A 343 11.82 11.24 19.94
C GLY A 343 12.58 11.43 21.25
N PHE A 344 12.16 10.68 22.26
CA PHE A 344 12.79 10.66 23.56
C PHE A 344 13.28 9.25 23.90
N CYS A 345 14.46 9.19 24.55
CA CYS A 345 14.96 7.97 25.19
C CYS A 345 14.88 8.13 26.70
N TRP A 346 14.62 7.04 27.42
CA TRP A 346 14.67 7.03 28.89
C TRP A 346 15.18 5.69 29.41
N SER A 347 15.86 5.75 30.55
CA SER A 347 16.40 4.59 31.26
C SER A 347 16.39 4.86 32.75
N THR A 348 16.54 3.82 33.56
CA THR A 348 16.86 3.93 34.99
C THR A 348 18.33 4.26 35.24
N GLU A 349 19.18 4.02 34.23
CA GLU A 349 20.60 4.37 34.26
C GLU A 349 20.83 5.77 33.65
N PRO A 350 21.89 6.47 34.04
CA PRO A 350 22.26 7.76 33.43
C PRO A 350 22.57 7.64 31.95
N GLU A 351 22.36 8.71 31.20
CA GLU A 351 22.68 8.81 29.75
C GLU A 351 21.95 7.79 28.88
N PRO A 352 20.59 7.79 28.84
CA PRO A 352 19.83 6.89 27.98
C PRO A 352 20.15 7.10 26.49
N THR A 353 20.21 6.01 25.76
CA THR A 353 20.48 5.95 24.33
C THR A 353 19.25 5.44 23.55
N ILE A 354 19.31 5.46 22.21
CA ILE A 354 18.27 4.87 21.35
C ILE A 354 18.15 3.34 21.51
N LEU A 355 19.08 2.68 22.20
CA LEU A 355 19.04 1.25 22.51
C LEU A 355 18.25 0.96 23.80
N ASP A 356 17.96 1.99 24.59
CA ASP A 356 17.11 1.91 25.77
C ASP A 356 15.63 2.08 25.41
N ASN A 357 14.77 2.37 26.39
CA ASN A 357 13.38 2.68 26.06
C ASN A 357 13.31 3.97 25.24
N ARG A 358 12.50 3.95 24.17
CA ARG A 358 12.32 5.10 23.27
C ARG A 358 10.87 5.28 22.88
N THR A 359 10.50 6.49 22.48
CA THR A 359 9.20 6.77 21.89
C THR A 359 9.27 6.57 20.38
N THR A 360 8.18 6.07 19.82
CA THR A 360 7.89 6.07 18.38
C THR A 360 6.71 7.01 18.04
N GLU A 361 6.04 7.54 19.10
CA GLU A 361 4.93 8.47 18.95
C GLU A 361 5.20 9.72 19.78
N TYR A 362 4.99 10.88 19.20
CA TYR A 362 5.15 12.19 19.82
C TYR A 362 4.13 13.17 19.23
N ILE A 363 3.83 14.20 20.00
CA ILE A 363 3.00 15.31 19.55
C ILE A 363 3.91 16.48 19.22
N GLU A 364 3.90 16.93 17.97
CA GLU A 364 4.60 18.13 17.52
C GLU A 364 3.66 19.33 17.53
N ASN A 365 4.11 20.44 18.11
CA ASN A 365 3.36 21.68 18.11
C ASN A 365 4.36 22.85 18.11
N ASN A 366 4.35 23.63 17.03
CA ASN A 366 5.23 24.81 16.87
C ASN A 366 6.73 24.52 17.07
N GLY A 367 7.25 23.43 16.51
CA GLY A 367 8.66 23.04 16.62
C GLY A 367 9.06 22.49 17.99
N HIS A 368 8.10 22.14 18.83
CA HIS A 368 8.32 21.52 20.12
C HIS A 368 7.82 20.07 20.12
N ILE A 369 8.66 19.16 20.60
CA ILE A 369 8.31 17.77 20.81
C ILE A 369 7.84 17.59 22.24
N TYR A 370 6.71 16.94 22.43
CA TYR A 370 6.12 16.66 23.73
C TYR A 370 6.05 15.16 23.96
N LEU A 371 6.54 14.71 25.09
CA LEU A 371 6.39 13.34 25.57
C LEU A 371 5.51 13.32 26.80
N SER A 372 4.50 12.46 26.79
CA SER A 372 3.73 12.10 27.98
C SER A 372 3.91 10.59 28.24
N LEU A 373 4.62 10.25 29.32
CA LEU A 373 4.73 8.87 29.79
C LEU A 373 3.71 8.67 30.90
N ILE A 374 2.71 7.83 30.65
CA ILE A 374 1.73 7.39 31.62
C ILE A 374 2.08 5.92 31.94
N HIS A 375 2.48 5.63 33.17
CA HIS A 375 2.99 4.35 33.65
C HIS A 375 4.47 4.08 33.25
N ILE A 376 5.37 4.50 34.08
CA ILE A 376 6.78 4.06 34.09
C ILE A 376 6.93 2.92 35.09
#